data_d35c2aabd11a0abdb6b4d8cd1668a252
#
_entry.id   d35c2aabd11a0abdb6b4d8cd1668a252
#
_cell.length_a   1.000
_cell.length_b   1.000
_cell.length_c   1.000
_cell.angle_alpha   90.00
_cell.angle_beta   90.00
_cell.angle_gamma   90.00
#
_symmetry.space_group_name_H-M   'P 1'
#
loop_
_entity.id
_entity.type
_entity.pdbx_description
1 polymer ?
#
loop_
_entity_poly.entity_id
_entity_poly.type
_entity_poly.pdbx_seq_one_letter_code
_entity_poly.pdbx_strand_id
1 'polypeptide(L)'
;MKQDNMPQVARFWNDIAGDFDKIYTGKKGGIARALDQYFRKDIYQRYDWVMEKTGDVKGKQICDVGCGSGRFVTEFAKRGAAHITGVDVAPEMLKLAQNLVTQDGVAKSCDFVLADVLNWKAPQKYDISIAIGFWDYIMDPPERLRIIRSFTTGQFLSAWPRFWTWRMPVRKVRLQYIQGCPVYFFTKPQVEKLLTDAGFKVASFQTVGKLHCVDARPV
;
A
#
# COMPACT_ATOMS: atom_id res chain seq x y z
N MET A 1 -21.21 7.93 15.03
CA MET A 1 -20.42 6.96 14.26
C MET A 1 -19.91 7.67 13.00
N LYS A 2 -18.59 7.77 12.79
CA LYS A 2 -18.07 8.27 11.51
C LYS A 2 -18.41 7.22 10.45
N GLN A 3 -18.98 7.68 9.35
CA GLN A 3 -19.40 6.81 8.25
C GLN A 3 -18.13 6.20 7.62
N ASP A 4 -18.01 4.88 7.60
CA ASP A 4 -16.86 4.20 6.97
C ASP A 4 -16.92 4.38 5.45
N ASN A 5 -15.81 4.82 4.85
CA ASN A 5 -15.72 5.06 3.41
C ASN A 5 -15.17 3.86 2.61
N MET A 6 -14.89 2.74 3.27
CA MET A 6 -14.29 1.56 2.62
C MET A 6 -15.13 0.95 1.49
N PRO A 7 -16.49 0.92 1.55
CA PRO A 7 -17.28 0.45 0.42
C PRO A 7 -17.10 1.28 -0.86
N GLN A 8 -16.91 2.60 -0.73
CA GLN A 8 -16.62 3.49 -1.87
C GLN A 8 -15.22 3.24 -2.44
N VAL A 9 -14.25 3.05 -1.57
CA VAL A 9 -12.87 2.72 -1.95
C VAL A 9 -12.81 1.38 -2.68
N ALA A 10 -13.47 0.36 -2.15
CA ALA A 10 -13.54 -0.97 -2.79
C ALA A 10 -14.17 -0.89 -4.19
N ARG A 11 -15.29 -0.17 -4.34
CA ARG A 11 -15.94 0.04 -5.64
C ARG A 11 -14.98 0.72 -6.63
N PHE A 12 -14.37 1.83 -6.22
CA PHE A 12 -13.43 2.57 -7.07
C PHE A 12 -12.29 1.67 -7.58
N TRP A 13 -11.67 0.89 -6.71
CA TRP A 13 -10.57 0.01 -7.09
C TRP A 13 -11.02 -1.18 -7.96
N ASN A 14 -12.23 -1.70 -7.75
CA ASN A 14 -12.81 -2.71 -8.63
C ASN A 14 -13.04 -2.16 -10.05
N ASP A 15 -13.60 -0.95 -10.17
CA ASP A 15 -13.92 -0.34 -11.46
C ASP A 15 -12.66 -0.06 -12.30
N ILE A 16 -11.54 0.28 -11.67
CA ILE A 16 -10.30 0.62 -12.37
C ILE A 16 -9.28 -0.53 -12.44
N ALA A 17 -9.56 -1.68 -11.84
CA ALA A 17 -8.61 -2.78 -11.74
C ALA A 17 -7.99 -3.19 -13.09
N GLY A 18 -8.82 -3.38 -14.14
CA GLY A 18 -8.35 -3.72 -15.47
C GLY A 18 -7.46 -2.67 -16.13
N ASP A 19 -7.72 -1.38 -15.87
CA ASP A 19 -6.90 -0.28 -16.39
C ASP A 19 -5.62 -0.09 -15.55
N PHE A 20 -5.70 -0.36 -14.25
CA PHE A 20 -4.56 -0.30 -13.36
C PHE A 20 -3.48 -1.33 -13.72
N ASP A 21 -3.87 -2.53 -14.12
CA ASP A 21 -2.91 -3.55 -14.57
C ASP A 21 -2.19 -3.17 -15.86
N LYS A 22 -2.88 -2.53 -16.82
CA LYS A 22 -2.28 -1.99 -18.05
C LYS A 22 -1.16 -0.96 -17.79
N ILE A 23 -1.17 -0.33 -16.59
CA ILE A 23 -0.11 0.61 -16.18
C ILE A 23 1.25 -0.06 -16.16
N TYR A 24 1.30 -1.30 -15.76
CA TYR A 24 2.52 -2.04 -15.52
C TYR A 24 2.92 -2.97 -16.67
N THR A 25 1.96 -3.39 -17.50
CA THR A 25 2.21 -4.31 -18.63
C THR A 25 2.79 -3.63 -19.88
N GLY A 26 2.98 -2.30 -19.87
CA GLY A 26 3.80 -1.58 -20.85
C GLY A 26 3.28 -1.55 -22.30
N LYS A 27 2.02 -1.86 -22.59
CA LYS A 27 1.45 -1.91 -23.94
C LYS A 27 1.12 -0.54 -24.56
N LYS A 28 1.77 0.53 -24.13
CA LYS A 28 1.62 1.89 -24.71
C LYS A 28 2.85 2.28 -25.54
N GLY A 29 2.64 2.88 -26.72
CA GLY A 29 3.72 3.29 -27.60
C GLY A 29 4.45 4.59 -27.18
N GLY A 30 5.70 4.74 -27.57
CA GLY A 30 6.61 5.89 -27.62
C GLY A 30 6.37 7.05 -26.63
N ILE A 31 5.81 8.16 -27.09
CA ILE A 31 5.64 9.41 -26.33
C ILE A 31 4.69 9.24 -25.14
N ALA A 32 3.60 8.44 -25.30
CA ALA A 32 2.67 8.14 -24.21
C ALA A 32 3.34 7.36 -23.08
N ARG A 33 4.34 6.54 -23.39
CA ARG A 33 5.15 5.79 -22.42
C ARG A 33 6.08 6.71 -21.63
N ALA A 34 6.73 7.67 -22.29
CA ALA A 34 7.62 8.62 -21.62
C ALA A 34 6.85 9.56 -20.67
N LEU A 35 5.68 10.07 -21.11
CA LEU A 35 4.79 10.86 -20.26
C LEU A 35 4.26 10.05 -19.08
N ASP A 36 3.87 8.81 -19.32
CA ASP A 36 3.40 7.89 -18.28
C ASP A 36 4.49 7.62 -17.23
N GLN A 37 5.73 7.38 -17.66
CA GLN A 37 6.89 7.22 -16.76
C GLN A 37 7.16 8.48 -15.94
N TYR A 38 7.09 9.67 -16.54
CA TYR A 38 7.28 10.94 -15.85
C TYR A 38 6.18 11.18 -14.78
N PHE A 39 4.92 10.93 -15.14
CA PHE A 39 3.79 11.09 -14.21
C PHE A 39 3.72 10.03 -13.12
N ARG A 40 4.37 8.91 -13.30
CA ARG A 40 4.38 7.76 -12.37
C ARG A 40 5.72 7.55 -11.67
N LYS A 41 6.65 8.47 -11.82
CA LYS A 41 7.97 8.42 -11.19
C LYS A 41 7.87 8.10 -9.68
N ASP A 42 6.87 8.65 -9.00
CA ASP A 42 6.60 8.39 -7.60
C ASP A 42 6.17 6.94 -7.28
N ILE A 43 5.58 6.22 -8.24
CA ILE A 43 5.25 4.78 -8.07
C ILE A 43 6.53 3.95 -8.07
N TYR A 44 7.43 4.21 -9.00
CA TYR A 44 8.72 3.50 -9.06
C TYR A 44 9.61 3.87 -7.90
N GLN A 45 9.74 5.14 -7.56
CA GLN A 45 10.55 5.61 -6.44
C GLN A 45 10.11 5.00 -5.09
N ARG A 46 8.80 4.90 -4.83
CA ARG A 46 8.32 4.25 -3.60
C ARG A 46 8.55 2.74 -3.62
N TYR A 47 8.47 2.11 -4.79
CA TYR A 47 8.78 0.70 -4.93
C TYR A 47 10.26 0.43 -4.59
N ASP A 48 11.18 1.18 -5.20
CA ASP A 48 12.61 1.07 -4.93
C ASP A 48 12.92 1.34 -3.46
N TRP A 49 12.27 2.35 -2.87
CA TRP A 49 12.41 2.66 -1.45
C TRP A 49 11.99 1.49 -0.54
N VAL A 50 10.86 0.84 -0.84
CA VAL A 50 10.41 -0.33 -0.07
C VAL A 50 11.41 -1.47 -0.21
N MET A 51 11.87 -1.75 -1.43
CA MET A 51 12.84 -2.82 -1.69
C MET A 51 14.18 -2.58 -0.99
N GLU A 52 14.65 -1.34 -0.95
CA GLU A 52 15.86 -0.96 -0.21
C GLU A 52 15.66 -1.14 1.31
N LYS A 53 14.54 -0.62 1.85
CA LYS A 53 14.31 -0.60 3.30
C LYS A 53 13.99 -1.96 3.90
N THR A 54 13.37 -2.86 3.15
CA THR A 54 13.12 -4.23 3.62
C THR A 54 14.40 -5.07 3.68
N GLY A 55 15.42 -4.74 2.87
CA GLY A 55 16.68 -5.47 2.83
C GLY A 55 16.50 -6.96 2.50
N ASP A 56 17.11 -7.84 3.27
CA ASP A 56 16.94 -9.30 3.13
C ASP A 56 15.61 -9.74 3.77
N VAL A 57 14.75 -10.30 2.93
CA VAL A 57 13.43 -10.82 3.33
C VAL A 57 13.38 -12.36 3.40
N LYS A 58 14.49 -13.03 3.14
CA LYS A 58 14.55 -14.49 3.12
C LYS A 58 14.09 -15.09 4.45
N GLY A 59 13.13 -16.00 4.38
CA GLY A 59 12.56 -16.67 5.54
C GLY A 59 11.62 -15.80 6.41
N LYS A 60 11.33 -14.57 6.01
CA LYS A 60 10.44 -13.64 6.76
C LYS A 60 8.97 -13.90 6.49
N GLN A 61 8.14 -13.65 7.50
CA GLN A 61 6.69 -13.55 7.40
C GLN A 61 6.32 -12.09 7.10
N ILE A 62 5.60 -11.84 6.00
CA ILE A 62 5.30 -10.47 5.55
C ILE A 62 3.80 -10.27 5.40
N CYS A 63 3.30 -9.09 5.80
CA CYS A 63 1.92 -8.66 5.56
C CYS A 63 1.91 -7.39 4.70
N ASP A 64 1.17 -7.42 3.59
CA ASP A 64 0.92 -6.26 2.73
C ASP A 64 -0.53 -5.80 2.88
N VAL A 65 -0.73 -4.68 3.57
CA VAL A 65 -2.06 -4.09 3.84
C VAL A 65 -2.42 -3.11 2.74
N GLY A 66 -3.51 -3.39 2.01
CA GLY A 66 -3.86 -2.72 0.76
C GLY A 66 -2.97 -3.19 -0.38
N CYS A 67 -2.84 -4.52 -0.53
CA CYS A 67 -1.87 -5.13 -1.45
C CYS A 67 -2.18 -4.88 -2.95
N GLY A 68 -3.40 -4.45 -3.29
CA GLY A 68 -3.83 -4.19 -4.65
C GLY A 68 -3.57 -5.39 -5.56
N SER A 69 -2.91 -5.18 -6.69
CA SER A 69 -2.57 -6.21 -7.67
C SER A 69 -1.38 -7.11 -7.27
N GLY A 70 -0.93 -7.09 -6.01
CA GLY A 70 0.01 -8.05 -5.44
C GLY A 70 1.48 -7.88 -5.85
N ARG A 71 1.90 -6.70 -6.30
CA ARG A 71 3.28 -6.50 -6.81
C ARG A 71 4.34 -6.65 -5.74
N PHE A 72 4.12 -6.09 -4.55
CA PHE A 72 5.03 -6.28 -3.43
C PHE A 72 4.99 -7.73 -2.94
N VAL A 73 3.81 -8.33 -2.86
CA VAL A 73 3.63 -9.75 -2.50
C VAL A 73 4.46 -10.64 -3.40
N THR A 74 4.33 -10.47 -4.73
CA THR A 74 5.07 -11.24 -5.73
C THR A 74 6.57 -11.05 -5.62
N GLU A 75 7.01 -9.81 -5.45
CA GLU A 75 8.45 -9.51 -5.34
C GLU A 75 9.07 -10.09 -4.07
N PHE A 76 8.42 -9.98 -2.93
CA PHE A 76 8.91 -10.58 -1.69
C PHE A 76 8.95 -12.10 -1.77
N ALA A 77 7.98 -12.73 -2.43
CA ALA A 77 8.01 -14.17 -2.67
C ALA A 77 9.20 -14.59 -3.54
N LYS A 78 9.48 -13.86 -4.63
CA LYS A 78 10.67 -14.08 -5.46
C LYS A 78 11.99 -13.92 -4.69
N ARG A 79 12.02 -13.01 -3.72
CA ARG A 79 13.18 -12.76 -2.86
C ARG A 79 13.30 -13.75 -1.70
N GLY A 80 12.44 -14.79 -1.65
CA GLY A 80 12.54 -15.90 -0.71
C GLY A 80 11.90 -15.65 0.65
N ALA A 81 10.95 -14.72 0.78
CA ALA A 81 10.13 -14.64 1.98
C ALA A 81 9.44 -15.99 2.25
N ALA A 82 9.33 -16.38 3.52
CA ALA A 82 8.75 -17.68 3.88
C ALA A 82 7.25 -17.71 3.57
N HIS A 83 6.55 -16.60 3.86
CA HIS A 83 5.13 -16.46 3.58
C HIS A 83 4.73 -14.99 3.51
N ILE A 84 3.84 -14.66 2.57
CA ILE A 84 3.31 -13.30 2.41
C ILE A 84 1.79 -13.35 2.42
N THR A 85 1.17 -12.52 3.28
CA THR A 85 -0.28 -12.31 3.29
C THR A 85 -0.59 -10.94 2.72
N GLY A 86 -1.30 -10.89 1.59
CA GLY A 86 -1.86 -9.68 1.02
C GLY A 86 -3.31 -9.47 1.47
N VAL A 87 -3.64 -8.32 2.03
CA VAL A 87 -4.99 -7.96 2.46
C VAL A 87 -5.50 -6.79 1.64
N ASP A 88 -6.66 -6.92 1.02
CA ASP A 88 -7.29 -5.83 0.26
C ASP A 88 -8.82 -5.91 0.33
N VAL A 89 -9.49 -4.78 0.12
CA VAL A 89 -10.97 -4.68 0.11
C VAL A 89 -11.59 -4.87 -1.27
N ALA A 90 -10.79 -4.88 -2.33
CA ALA A 90 -11.20 -4.93 -3.72
C ALA A 90 -11.00 -6.34 -4.31
N PRO A 91 -12.06 -7.14 -4.51
CA PRO A 91 -11.94 -8.50 -5.04
C PRO A 91 -11.30 -8.55 -6.42
N GLU A 92 -11.54 -7.58 -7.30
CA GLU A 92 -10.91 -7.57 -8.63
C GLU A 92 -9.39 -7.33 -8.55
N MET A 93 -8.92 -6.54 -7.58
CA MET A 93 -7.49 -6.39 -7.30
C MET A 93 -6.87 -7.70 -6.83
N LEU A 94 -7.55 -8.43 -5.94
CA LEU A 94 -7.06 -9.73 -5.46
C LEU A 94 -7.04 -10.79 -6.56
N LYS A 95 -7.95 -10.76 -7.52
CA LYS A 95 -7.88 -11.62 -8.73
C LYS A 95 -6.62 -11.33 -9.54
N LEU A 96 -6.29 -10.06 -9.75
CA LEU A 96 -5.06 -9.68 -10.45
C LEU A 96 -3.83 -10.15 -9.67
N ALA A 97 -3.82 -10.01 -8.35
CA ALA A 97 -2.74 -10.46 -7.48
C ALA A 97 -2.55 -11.98 -7.56
N GLN A 98 -3.64 -12.75 -7.47
CA GLN A 98 -3.61 -14.22 -7.60
C GLN A 98 -3.07 -14.67 -8.96
N ASN A 99 -3.49 -14.00 -10.04
CA ASN A 99 -2.99 -14.28 -11.38
C ASN A 99 -1.49 -13.99 -11.48
N LEU A 100 -1.03 -12.88 -10.92
CA LEU A 100 0.37 -12.46 -10.96
C LEU A 100 1.29 -13.47 -10.25
N VAL A 101 0.96 -13.87 -9.01
CA VAL A 101 1.78 -14.85 -8.27
C VAL A 101 1.77 -16.22 -8.92
N THR A 102 0.66 -16.59 -9.60
CA THR A 102 0.55 -17.85 -10.35
C THR A 102 1.44 -17.82 -11.59
N GLN A 103 1.38 -16.74 -12.38
CA GLN A 103 2.22 -16.55 -13.57
C GLN A 103 3.71 -16.55 -13.24
N ASP A 104 4.06 -15.96 -12.10
CA ASP A 104 5.45 -15.88 -11.62
C ASP A 104 5.92 -17.13 -10.84
N GLY A 105 5.04 -18.14 -10.67
CA GLY A 105 5.38 -19.42 -10.05
C GLY A 105 5.60 -19.36 -8.54
N VAL A 106 5.14 -18.31 -7.86
CA VAL A 106 5.38 -18.08 -6.42
C VAL A 106 4.12 -18.21 -5.55
N ALA A 107 3.01 -18.69 -6.11
CA ALA A 107 1.72 -18.76 -5.43
C ALA A 107 1.73 -19.56 -4.11
N LYS A 108 2.64 -20.54 -3.96
CA LYS A 108 2.71 -21.39 -2.77
C LYS A 108 3.08 -20.66 -1.48
N SER A 109 3.75 -19.52 -1.59
CA SER A 109 4.16 -18.69 -0.46
C SER A 109 3.28 -17.46 -0.24
N CYS A 110 2.14 -17.36 -0.95
CA CYS A 110 1.31 -16.18 -0.94
C CYS A 110 -0.14 -16.52 -0.61
N ASP A 111 -0.73 -15.80 0.35
CA ASP A 111 -2.16 -15.81 0.63
C ASP A 111 -2.77 -14.44 0.39
N PHE A 112 -4.03 -14.42 -0.07
CA PHE A 112 -4.81 -13.22 -0.27
C PHE A 112 -6.10 -13.24 0.53
N VAL A 113 -6.38 -12.14 1.24
CA VAL A 113 -7.52 -11.99 2.12
C VAL A 113 -8.38 -10.81 1.66
N LEU A 114 -9.64 -11.08 1.33
CA LEU A 114 -10.62 -10.04 1.03
C LEU A 114 -11.18 -9.49 2.35
N ALA A 115 -10.63 -8.40 2.85
CA ALA A 115 -11.06 -7.79 4.10
C ALA A 115 -10.64 -6.30 4.21
N ASP A 116 -11.41 -5.52 4.98
CA ASP A 116 -10.86 -4.33 5.63
C ASP A 116 -10.02 -4.77 6.83
N VAL A 117 -8.84 -4.20 6.99
CA VAL A 117 -7.94 -4.49 8.11
C VAL A 117 -8.59 -4.25 9.47
N LEU A 118 -9.60 -3.36 9.57
CA LEU A 118 -10.39 -3.17 10.80
C LEU A 118 -11.13 -4.44 11.24
N ASN A 119 -11.59 -5.23 10.27
CA ASN A 119 -12.42 -6.42 10.51
C ASN A 119 -11.62 -7.71 10.37
N TRP A 120 -10.33 -7.62 10.04
CA TRP A 120 -9.47 -8.76 9.84
C TRP A 120 -8.70 -9.12 11.12
N LYS A 121 -8.83 -10.36 11.53
CA LYS A 121 -8.00 -10.93 12.59
C LYS A 121 -6.81 -11.64 11.95
N ALA A 122 -5.62 -11.07 12.10
CA ALA A 122 -4.41 -11.66 11.58
C ALA A 122 -4.18 -13.06 12.21
N PRO A 123 -4.01 -14.12 11.41
CA PRO A 123 -3.84 -15.47 11.92
C PRO A 123 -2.50 -15.69 12.63
N GLN A 124 -1.54 -14.80 12.38
CA GLN A 124 -0.18 -14.87 12.91
C GLN A 124 0.43 -13.50 13.08
N LYS A 125 1.65 -13.45 13.59
CA LYS A 125 2.49 -12.25 13.61
C LYS A 125 3.37 -12.21 12.37
N TYR A 126 3.77 -11.00 11.98
CA TYR A 126 4.60 -10.76 10.80
C TYR A 126 5.87 -10.01 11.18
N ASP A 127 7.01 -10.44 10.62
CA ASP A 127 8.30 -9.78 10.79
C ASP A 127 8.29 -8.39 10.15
N ILE A 128 7.64 -8.29 9.00
CA ILE A 128 7.52 -7.05 8.22
C ILE A 128 6.06 -6.85 7.86
N SER A 129 5.55 -5.65 8.10
CA SER A 129 4.26 -5.21 7.55
C SER A 129 4.47 -4.00 6.67
N ILE A 130 3.77 -3.92 5.56
CA ILE A 130 3.80 -2.75 4.69
C ILE A 130 2.37 -2.22 4.45
N ALA A 131 2.26 -0.89 4.23
CA ALA A 131 1.01 -0.23 3.83
C ALA A 131 1.35 0.90 2.84
N ILE A 132 1.41 0.55 1.54
CA ILE A 132 1.94 1.40 0.48
C ILE A 132 0.84 1.76 -0.53
N GLY A 133 0.44 3.05 -0.57
CA GLY A 133 -0.70 3.52 -1.37
C GLY A 133 -2.05 3.21 -0.72
N PHE A 134 -2.04 2.88 0.54
CA PHE A 134 -3.19 2.56 1.39
C PHE A 134 -3.77 3.80 2.08
N TRP A 135 -2.92 4.62 2.70
CA TRP A 135 -3.30 5.77 3.53
C TRP A 135 -3.97 6.90 2.77
N ASP A 136 -3.85 6.92 1.46
CA ASP A 136 -4.55 7.87 0.57
C ASP A 136 -6.07 7.84 0.77
N TYR A 137 -6.62 6.69 1.14
CA TYR A 137 -8.06 6.40 1.17
C TYR A 137 -8.61 6.20 2.58
N ILE A 138 -7.78 6.33 3.61
CA ILE A 138 -8.14 6.05 4.99
C ILE A 138 -8.55 7.33 5.71
N MET A 139 -9.83 7.41 6.11
CA MET A 139 -10.39 8.54 6.84
C MET A 139 -9.94 8.58 8.30
N ASP A 140 -9.82 7.42 8.95
CA ASP A 140 -9.48 7.29 10.37
C ASP A 140 -8.29 6.32 10.57
N PRO A 141 -7.03 6.81 10.43
CA PRO A 141 -5.84 5.99 10.55
C PRO A 141 -5.57 5.37 11.92
N PRO A 142 -5.90 5.98 13.09
CA PRO A 142 -5.44 5.51 14.40
C PRO A 142 -5.79 4.06 14.71
N GLU A 143 -7.03 3.64 14.46
CA GLU A 143 -7.46 2.29 14.78
C GLU A 143 -6.80 1.24 13.87
N ARG A 144 -6.72 1.54 12.56
CA ARG A 144 -6.02 0.67 11.60
C ARG A 144 -4.54 0.52 11.94
N LEU A 145 -3.90 1.60 12.36
CA LEU A 145 -2.51 1.55 12.84
C LEU A 145 -2.33 0.66 14.08
N ARG A 146 -3.24 0.75 15.07
CA ARG A 146 -3.19 -0.12 16.26
C ARG A 146 -3.35 -1.60 15.89
N ILE A 147 -4.24 -1.91 14.95
CA ILE A 147 -4.42 -3.28 14.46
C ILE A 147 -3.16 -3.76 13.74
N ILE A 148 -2.60 -2.95 12.81
CA ILE A 148 -1.34 -3.29 12.14
C ILE A 148 -0.22 -3.47 13.16
N ARG A 149 -0.13 -2.58 14.16
CA ARG A 149 0.84 -2.71 15.25
C ARG A 149 0.68 -4.02 16.02
N SER A 150 -0.56 -4.48 16.22
CA SER A 150 -0.83 -5.69 17.01
C SER A 150 -0.23 -6.96 16.41
N PHE A 151 -0.08 -7.03 15.09
CA PHE A 151 0.50 -8.20 14.41
C PHE A 151 1.90 -7.98 13.83
N THR A 152 2.45 -6.76 13.87
CA THR A 152 3.81 -6.46 13.40
C THR A 152 4.82 -6.64 14.53
N THR A 153 5.88 -7.43 14.31
CA THR A 153 6.91 -7.71 15.33
C THR A 153 8.23 -7.00 15.07
N GLY A 154 8.56 -6.72 13.80
CA GLY A 154 9.88 -6.16 13.46
C GLY A 154 9.79 -4.80 12.75
N GLN A 155 9.33 -4.77 11.53
CA GLN A 155 9.36 -3.56 10.68
C GLN A 155 7.98 -3.21 10.14
N PHE A 156 7.66 -1.92 10.15
CA PHE A 156 6.50 -1.38 9.47
C PHE A 156 6.91 -0.29 8.48
N LEU A 157 6.68 -0.53 7.18
CA LEU A 157 6.90 0.46 6.13
C LEU A 157 5.57 1.04 5.67
N SER A 158 5.49 2.36 5.61
CA SER A 158 4.26 3.06 5.20
C SER A 158 4.56 4.26 4.31
N ALA A 159 3.67 4.51 3.34
CA ALA A 159 3.76 5.68 2.46
C ALA A 159 2.48 6.51 2.54
N TRP A 160 2.63 7.79 2.91
CA TRP A 160 1.55 8.72 3.20
C TRP A 160 1.52 9.86 2.21
N PRO A 161 0.37 10.23 1.61
CA PRO A 161 0.28 11.34 0.69
C PRO A 161 0.50 12.67 1.42
N ARG A 162 1.39 13.48 0.84
CA ARG A 162 1.76 14.79 1.41
C ARG A 162 0.69 15.82 1.18
N PHE A 163 0.38 16.60 2.21
CA PHE A 163 -0.59 17.69 2.15
C PHE A 163 -0.14 18.80 1.17
N TRP A 164 1.11 19.25 1.25
CA TRP A 164 1.66 20.33 0.40
C TRP A 164 2.28 19.79 -0.89
N THR A 165 1.45 19.61 -1.92
CA THR A 165 1.91 19.35 -3.30
C THR A 165 1.06 20.15 -4.28
N TRP A 166 1.68 20.69 -5.33
CA TRP A 166 0.97 21.47 -6.35
C TRP A 166 -0.17 20.67 -7.05
N ARG A 167 -0.08 19.36 -7.04
CA ARG A 167 -1.11 18.45 -7.61
C ARG A 167 -2.22 18.09 -6.64
N MET A 168 -2.10 18.46 -5.37
CA MET A 168 -3.09 18.10 -4.34
C MET A 168 -4.51 18.58 -4.69
N PRO A 169 -4.73 19.86 -5.08
CA PRO A 169 -6.07 20.34 -5.44
C PRO A 169 -6.66 19.57 -6.62
N VAL A 170 -5.86 19.37 -7.69
CA VAL A 170 -6.29 18.65 -8.90
C VAL A 170 -6.62 17.19 -8.58
N ARG A 171 -5.78 16.51 -7.78
CA ARG A 171 -6.01 15.14 -7.36
C ARG A 171 -7.27 15.00 -6.50
N LYS A 172 -7.48 15.94 -5.57
CA LYS A 172 -8.65 15.97 -4.70
C LYS A 172 -9.94 16.15 -5.51
N VAL A 173 -9.97 17.13 -6.41
CA VAL A 173 -11.14 17.36 -7.28
C VAL A 173 -11.42 16.15 -8.15
N ARG A 174 -10.42 15.62 -8.84
CA ARG A 174 -10.58 14.47 -9.74
C ARG A 174 -11.07 13.22 -9.00
N LEU A 175 -10.42 12.83 -7.92
CA LEU A 175 -10.75 11.59 -7.22
C LEU A 175 -12.04 11.73 -6.41
N GLN A 176 -12.17 12.79 -5.62
CA GLN A 176 -13.30 12.95 -4.72
C GLN A 176 -14.60 13.37 -5.40
N TYR A 177 -14.55 14.31 -6.37
CA TYR A 177 -15.75 14.86 -6.99
C TYR A 177 -16.11 14.22 -8.32
N ILE A 178 -15.13 13.73 -9.10
CA ILE A 178 -15.39 13.11 -10.40
C ILE A 178 -15.50 11.60 -10.28
N GLN A 179 -14.62 10.96 -9.49
CA GLN A 179 -14.56 9.50 -9.36
C GLN A 179 -15.19 8.96 -8.07
N GLY A 180 -15.74 9.83 -7.21
CA GLY A 180 -16.43 9.42 -5.98
C GLY A 180 -15.56 8.70 -4.94
N CYS A 181 -14.22 8.78 -5.06
CA CYS A 181 -13.30 8.16 -4.13
C CYS A 181 -12.66 9.23 -3.24
N PRO A 182 -12.95 9.26 -1.92
CA PRO A 182 -12.37 10.22 -1.02
C PRO A 182 -10.86 10.01 -0.88
N VAL A 183 -10.10 11.11 -0.81
CA VAL A 183 -8.64 11.09 -0.61
C VAL A 183 -8.22 12.01 0.51
N TYR A 184 -7.24 11.56 1.26
CA TYR A 184 -6.71 12.23 2.46
C TYR A 184 -5.23 12.55 2.25
N PHE A 185 -4.77 13.59 2.94
CA PHE A 185 -3.40 14.09 2.86
C PHE A 185 -2.90 14.39 4.26
N PHE A 186 -1.61 14.18 4.50
CA PHE A 186 -1.01 14.26 5.82
C PHE A 186 0.22 15.17 5.82
N THR A 187 0.41 15.88 6.92
CA THR A 187 1.67 16.57 7.22
C THR A 187 2.63 15.63 7.95
N LYS A 188 3.92 15.93 7.91
CA LYS A 188 4.93 15.13 8.62
C LYS A 188 4.62 14.99 10.13
N PRO A 189 4.31 16.08 10.89
CA PRO A 189 3.98 15.95 12.32
C PRO A 189 2.74 15.08 12.59
N GLN A 190 1.74 15.13 11.70
CA GLN A 190 0.56 14.27 11.83
C GLN A 190 0.93 12.79 11.70
N VAL A 191 1.75 12.43 10.71
CA VAL A 191 2.18 11.04 10.49
C VAL A 191 3.02 10.55 11.68
N GLU A 192 3.98 11.35 12.15
CA GLU A 192 4.81 11.01 13.30
C GLU A 192 3.95 10.78 14.56
N LYS A 193 3.00 11.68 14.83
CA LYS A 193 2.09 11.53 15.96
C LYS A 193 1.21 10.27 15.84
N LEU A 194 0.62 10.02 14.68
CA LEU A 194 -0.22 8.85 14.43
C LEU A 194 0.53 7.53 14.68
N LEU A 195 1.76 7.43 14.21
CA LEU A 195 2.62 6.26 14.41
C LEU A 195 2.99 6.08 15.89
N THR A 196 3.40 7.17 16.56
CA THR A 196 3.77 7.13 17.98
C THR A 196 2.58 6.75 18.86
N ASP A 197 1.42 7.34 18.64
CA ASP A 197 0.18 7.04 19.37
C ASP A 197 -0.29 5.59 19.18
N ALA A 198 0.10 4.97 18.06
CA ALA A 198 -0.20 3.56 17.77
C ALA A 198 0.84 2.58 18.33
N GLY A 199 1.90 3.05 18.97
CA GLY A 199 2.96 2.22 19.54
C GLY A 199 4.06 1.85 18.54
N PHE A 200 4.35 2.74 17.59
CA PHE A 200 5.50 2.65 16.69
C PHE A 200 6.54 3.72 17.00
N LYS A 201 7.80 3.36 16.95
CA LYS A 201 8.93 4.30 16.93
C LYS A 201 9.40 4.51 15.49
N VAL A 202 9.42 5.75 15.04
CA VAL A 202 9.92 6.09 13.70
C VAL A 202 11.45 5.92 13.67
N ALA A 203 11.93 5.02 12.83
CA ALA A 203 13.35 4.76 12.60
C ALA A 203 13.91 5.65 11.49
N SER A 204 13.15 5.86 10.40
CA SER A 204 13.50 6.83 9.36
C SER A 204 12.26 7.46 8.75
N PHE A 205 12.40 8.72 8.34
CA PHE A 205 11.35 9.49 7.68
C PHE A 205 11.93 10.17 6.44
N GLN A 206 11.46 9.80 5.26
CA GLN A 206 11.95 10.33 4.00
C GLN A 206 10.81 10.92 3.17
N THR A 207 11.12 11.92 2.37
CA THR A 207 10.21 12.43 1.36
C THR A 207 10.60 11.86 0.00
N VAL A 208 9.74 11.01 -0.55
CA VAL A 208 9.90 10.41 -1.86
C VAL A 208 8.82 10.95 -2.79
N GLY A 209 9.19 11.87 -3.66
CA GLY A 209 8.24 12.55 -4.53
C GLY A 209 7.14 13.27 -3.75
N LYS A 210 5.89 12.79 -3.89
CA LYS A 210 4.68 13.35 -3.25
C LYS A 210 4.30 12.62 -1.97
N LEU A 211 5.15 11.74 -1.46
CA LEU A 211 4.87 10.87 -0.34
C LEU A 211 5.81 11.13 0.83
N HIS A 212 5.28 10.96 2.03
CA HIS A 212 6.06 10.71 3.22
C HIS A 212 6.23 9.20 3.35
N CYS A 213 7.45 8.72 3.20
CA CYS A 213 7.82 7.32 3.35
C CYS A 213 8.46 7.11 4.71
N VAL A 214 7.89 6.23 5.51
CA VAL A 214 8.28 6.02 6.90
C VAL A 214 8.62 4.57 7.16
N ASP A 215 9.80 4.35 7.74
CA ASP A 215 10.22 3.10 8.35
C ASP A 215 10.06 3.23 9.86
N ALA A 216 9.28 2.35 10.48
CA ALA A 216 8.98 2.36 11.89
C ALA A 216 9.15 0.95 12.51
N ARG A 217 9.37 0.92 13.82
CA ARG A 217 9.51 -0.30 14.60
C ARG A 217 8.46 -0.32 15.70
N PRO A 218 7.84 -1.47 15.99
CA PRO A 218 6.99 -1.62 17.16
C PRO A 218 7.78 -1.37 18.45
N VAL A 219 7.16 -0.71 19.43
CA VAL A 219 7.69 -0.47 20.79
C VAL A 219 6.92 -1.30 21.78
#